data_b0f3e9e4a2eccac1157bc3d3d3717cf1
#
_entry.id   b0f3e9e4a2eccac1157bc3d3d3717cf1
#
_cell.length_a   1.000
_cell.length_b   1.000
_cell.length_c   1.000
_cell.angle_alpha   90.00
_cell.angle_beta   90.00
_cell.angle_gamma   90.00
#
_symmetry.space_group_name_H-M   'P 1'
#
loop_
_entity.id
_entity.type
_entity.pdbx_description
1 polymer ?
#
loop_
_entity_poly.entity_id
_entity_poly.type
_entity_poly.pdbx_seq_one_letter_code
_entity_poly.pdbx_strand_id
1 'polypeptide(L)'
;PPVDTRKELADSVGLGERTMGKVMQIDEHAPAAVKEALDKKELSIHQGYQITKQVENLPEGQREQAALEAVELAKAKKEIQEKDAEIDREGKIAGVFCKAYEKAVLLDPTEENVRIWAKCTRMTRDEMEDTVKESRELAEVFRTIADLMERFLPDRGTL
;
A
#
# COMPACT_ATOMS: atom_id res chain seq x y z
N PRO A 1 16.61 30.59 32.29
CA PRO A 1 16.81 29.19 31.98
C PRO A 1 17.34 29.09 30.54
N PRO A 2 18.26 28.15 30.26
CA PRO A 2 18.73 27.98 28.90
C PRO A 2 17.55 27.58 28.01
N VAL A 3 17.38 28.31 26.92
CA VAL A 3 16.34 28.06 25.94
C VAL A 3 16.71 26.76 25.19
N ASP A 4 15.80 25.79 25.18
CA ASP A 4 16.00 24.55 24.43
C ASP A 4 15.70 24.84 22.94
N THR A 5 16.72 25.33 22.25
CA THR A 5 16.66 25.71 20.84
C THR A 5 16.09 24.59 19.94
N ARG A 6 16.32 23.32 20.30
CA ARG A 6 15.79 22.16 19.56
C ARG A 6 14.28 22.07 19.66
N LYS A 7 13.73 22.27 20.86
CA LYS A 7 12.31 22.25 21.11
C LYS A 7 11.59 23.39 20.38
N GLU A 8 12.12 24.60 20.47
CA GLU A 8 11.54 25.75 19.78
C GLU A 8 11.55 25.58 18.27
N LEU A 9 12.64 25.06 17.70
CA LEU A 9 12.73 24.76 16.28
C LEU A 9 11.75 23.63 15.88
N ALA A 10 11.64 22.56 16.67
CA ALA A 10 10.68 21.49 16.43
C ALA A 10 9.24 21.98 16.40
N ASP A 11 8.86 22.80 17.38
CA ASP A 11 7.53 23.37 17.49
C ASP A 11 7.22 24.34 16.33
N SER A 12 8.20 25.12 15.88
CA SER A 12 8.04 26.08 14.78
C SER A 12 7.76 25.43 13.42
N VAL A 13 8.27 24.21 13.19
CA VAL A 13 8.10 23.46 11.94
C VAL A 13 7.15 22.27 12.06
N GLY A 14 6.51 22.09 13.22
CA GLY A 14 5.54 21.02 13.46
C GLY A 14 6.17 19.62 13.51
N LEU A 15 7.46 19.49 13.84
CA LEU A 15 8.18 18.24 13.99
C LEU A 15 8.35 17.88 15.47
N GLY A 16 8.39 16.58 15.78
CA GLY A 16 8.78 16.14 17.12
C GLY A 16 10.27 16.39 17.38
N GLU A 17 10.66 16.69 18.61
CA GLU A 17 12.06 16.95 19.05
C GLU A 17 13.05 15.90 18.56
N ARG A 18 12.67 14.62 18.60
CA ARG A 18 13.52 13.51 18.12
C ARG A 18 13.77 13.58 16.62
N THR A 19 12.77 13.99 15.84
CA THR A 19 12.90 14.16 14.38
C THR A 19 13.73 15.39 14.09
N MET A 20 13.52 16.48 14.81
CA MET A 20 14.32 17.69 14.69
C MET A 20 15.82 17.43 14.98
N GLY A 21 16.12 16.61 16.00
CA GLY A 21 17.50 16.20 16.25
C GLY A 21 18.15 15.44 15.09
N LYS A 22 17.40 14.63 14.35
CA LYS A 22 17.89 13.97 13.13
C LYS A 22 18.13 14.97 12.00
N VAL A 23 17.21 15.91 11.79
CA VAL A 23 17.35 16.98 10.79
C VAL A 23 18.59 17.80 11.04
N MET A 24 18.85 18.22 12.27
CA MET A 24 20.05 18.98 12.63
C MET A 24 21.33 18.19 12.35
N GLN A 25 21.38 16.90 12.68
CA GLN A 25 22.54 16.05 12.38
C GLN A 25 22.75 15.85 10.87
N ILE A 26 21.67 15.74 10.11
CA ILE A 26 21.75 15.68 8.63
C ILE A 26 22.31 17.00 8.11
N ASP A 27 21.79 18.13 8.58
CA ASP A 27 22.24 19.45 8.13
C ASP A 27 23.73 19.68 8.40
N GLU A 28 24.22 19.24 9.55
CA GLU A 28 25.60 19.44 9.98
C GLU A 28 26.60 18.46 9.33
N HIS A 29 26.20 17.18 9.19
CA HIS A 29 27.17 16.10 8.87
C HIS A 29 26.87 15.34 7.58
N ALA A 30 25.70 15.52 6.95
CA ALA A 30 25.36 14.74 5.76
C ALA A 30 26.15 15.19 4.53
N PRO A 31 26.66 14.24 3.73
CA PRO A 31 27.17 14.51 2.40
C PRO A 31 26.13 15.16 1.49
N ALA A 32 26.59 15.86 0.44
CA ALA A 32 25.72 16.58 -0.49
C ALA A 32 24.67 15.66 -1.14
N ALA A 33 25.06 14.45 -1.52
CA ALA A 33 24.18 13.45 -2.10
C ALA A 33 22.95 13.13 -1.21
N VAL A 34 23.13 13.04 0.11
CA VAL A 34 22.04 12.78 1.04
C VAL A 34 21.09 13.97 1.15
N LYS A 35 21.63 15.18 1.23
CA LYS A 35 20.83 16.42 1.30
C LYS A 35 20.00 16.59 0.03
N GLU A 36 20.60 16.41 -1.13
CA GLU A 36 19.91 16.48 -2.42
C GLU A 36 18.78 15.44 -2.56
N ALA A 37 19.03 14.20 -2.12
CA ALA A 37 18.01 13.14 -2.15
C ALA A 37 16.83 13.42 -1.18
N LEU A 38 17.08 14.08 -0.05
CA LEU A 38 16.05 14.54 0.87
C LEU A 38 15.21 15.69 0.28
N ASP A 39 15.86 16.66 -0.35
CA ASP A 39 15.19 17.80 -1.01
C ASP A 39 14.28 17.33 -2.14
N LYS A 40 14.71 16.31 -2.89
CA LYS A 40 13.92 15.64 -3.93
C LYS A 40 12.84 14.70 -3.39
N LYS A 41 12.73 14.52 -2.07
CA LYS A 41 11.82 13.57 -1.40
C LYS A 41 12.03 12.11 -1.81
N GLU A 42 13.22 11.77 -2.26
CA GLU A 42 13.63 10.41 -2.61
C GLU A 42 13.92 9.57 -1.36
N LEU A 43 14.38 10.23 -0.29
CA LEU A 43 14.62 9.65 1.03
C LEU A 43 13.69 10.25 2.09
N SER A 44 13.37 9.44 3.10
CA SER A 44 12.80 9.96 4.35
C SER A 44 13.90 10.54 5.25
N ILE A 45 13.53 11.43 6.17
CA ILE A 45 14.46 11.98 7.19
C ILE A 45 15.16 10.83 7.95
N HIS A 46 14.46 9.74 8.24
CA HIS A 46 15.05 8.60 8.92
C HIS A 46 16.11 7.91 8.08
N GLN A 47 15.86 7.68 6.80
CA GLN A 47 16.82 7.08 5.87
C GLN A 47 18.05 7.99 5.68
N GLY A 48 17.84 9.29 5.46
CA GLY A 48 18.92 10.27 5.37
C GLY A 48 19.81 10.26 6.62
N TYR A 49 19.21 10.26 7.81
CA TYR A 49 19.94 10.15 9.07
C TYR A 49 20.75 8.85 9.18
N GLN A 50 20.17 7.70 8.80
CA GLN A 50 20.89 6.43 8.84
C GLN A 50 22.09 6.41 7.89
N ILE A 51 21.93 6.91 6.67
CA ILE A 51 23.02 7.02 5.70
C ILE A 51 24.10 7.97 6.23
N THR A 52 23.73 9.13 6.76
CA THR A 52 24.68 10.08 7.36
C THR A 52 25.51 9.40 8.46
N LYS A 53 24.87 8.69 9.37
CA LYS A 53 25.57 7.96 10.44
C LYS A 53 26.49 6.85 9.92
N GLN A 54 26.09 6.17 8.87
CA GLN A 54 26.87 5.10 8.26
C GLN A 54 28.15 5.62 7.62
N VAL A 55 28.09 6.78 6.95
CA VAL A 55 29.24 7.34 6.25
C VAL A 55 30.10 8.27 7.11
N GLU A 56 29.60 8.76 8.25
CA GLU A 56 30.30 9.67 9.17
C GLU A 56 31.65 9.11 9.64
N ASN A 57 31.72 7.78 9.81
CA ASN A 57 32.93 7.09 10.26
C ASN A 57 33.95 6.78 9.15
N LEU A 58 33.62 7.10 7.88
CA LEU A 58 34.51 6.88 6.75
C LEU A 58 35.49 8.07 6.60
N PRO A 59 36.66 7.85 5.97
CA PRO A 59 37.56 8.94 5.58
C PRO A 59 36.82 9.95 4.70
N GLU A 60 37.11 11.24 4.88
CA GLU A 60 36.37 12.34 4.23
C GLU A 60 36.30 12.17 2.69
N GLY A 61 37.39 11.76 2.04
CA GLY A 61 37.40 11.52 0.59
C GLY A 61 36.54 10.34 0.09
N GLN A 62 36.02 9.50 0.99
CA GLN A 62 35.17 8.35 0.63
C GLN A 62 33.69 8.57 1.00
N ARG A 63 33.38 9.57 1.82
CA ARG A 63 32.01 9.80 2.34
C ARG A 63 31.00 10.08 1.24
N GLU A 64 31.34 10.94 0.29
CA GLU A 64 30.44 11.31 -0.79
C GLU A 64 30.11 10.14 -1.69
N GLN A 65 31.12 9.36 -2.10
CA GLN A 65 30.89 8.18 -2.93
C GLN A 65 30.05 7.11 -2.21
N ALA A 66 30.39 6.82 -0.94
CA ALA A 66 29.62 5.87 -0.14
C ALA A 66 28.17 6.34 0.10
N ALA A 67 27.96 7.65 0.24
CA ALA A 67 26.63 8.22 0.37
C ALA A 67 25.81 8.09 -0.91
N LEU A 68 26.40 8.34 -2.07
CA LEU A 68 25.76 8.12 -3.37
C LEU A 68 25.29 6.67 -3.54
N GLU A 69 26.18 5.72 -3.27
CA GLU A 69 25.85 4.28 -3.34
C GLU A 69 24.73 3.89 -2.36
N ALA A 70 24.77 4.41 -1.14
CA ALA A 70 23.74 4.15 -0.14
C ALA A 70 22.38 4.78 -0.51
N VAL A 71 22.37 5.96 -1.11
CA VAL A 71 21.18 6.64 -1.63
C VAL A 71 20.57 5.82 -2.76
N GLU A 72 21.35 5.39 -3.74
CA GLU A 72 20.87 4.57 -4.86
C GLU A 72 20.31 3.22 -4.37
N LEU A 73 20.98 2.58 -3.40
CA LEU A 73 20.49 1.36 -2.79
C LEU A 73 19.16 1.58 -2.05
N ALA A 74 19.02 2.69 -1.35
CA ALA A 74 17.77 3.02 -0.64
C ALA A 74 16.62 3.28 -1.62
N LYS A 75 16.88 3.95 -2.74
CA LYS A 75 15.89 4.14 -3.83
C LYS A 75 15.46 2.81 -4.43
N ALA A 76 16.41 1.97 -4.82
CA ALA A 76 16.11 0.65 -5.39
C ALA A 76 15.27 -0.22 -4.43
N LYS A 77 15.60 -0.22 -3.14
CA LYS A 77 14.79 -0.93 -2.12
C LYS A 77 13.38 -0.38 -2.02
N LYS A 78 13.20 0.93 -2.08
CA LYS A 78 11.88 1.56 -2.05
C LYS A 78 11.04 1.17 -3.26
N GLU A 79 11.61 1.20 -4.46
CA GLU A 79 10.93 0.78 -5.68
C GLU A 79 10.50 -0.69 -5.64
N ILE A 80 11.37 -1.57 -5.12
CA ILE A 80 11.03 -2.99 -4.94
C ILE A 80 9.86 -3.13 -3.96
N GLN A 81 9.90 -2.45 -2.82
CA GLN A 81 8.82 -2.51 -1.83
C GLN A 81 7.48 -1.99 -2.38
N GLU A 82 7.52 -0.92 -3.17
CA GLU A 82 6.32 -0.36 -3.82
C GLU A 82 5.73 -1.36 -4.83
N LYS A 83 6.56 -2.00 -5.66
CA LYS A 83 6.13 -3.04 -6.61
C LYS A 83 5.58 -4.28 -5.89
N ASP A 84 6.25 -4.74 -4.84
CA ASP A 84 5.78 -5.88 -4.05
C ASP A 84 4.42 -5.59 -3.40
N ALA A 85 4.23 -4.36 -2.89
CA ALA A 85 2.96 -3.93 -2.32
C ALA A 85 1.84 -3.84 -3.37
N GLU A 86 2.15 -3.43 -4.60
CA GLU A 86 1.22 -3.41 -5.72
C GLU A 86 0.81 -4.83 -6.13
N ILE A 87 1.78 -5.73 -6.29
CA ILE A 87 1.53 -7.16 -6.61
C ILE A 87 0.68 -7.82 -5.52
N ASP A 88 0.96 -7.57 -4.24
CA ASP A 88 0.18 -8.11 -3.12
C ASP A 88 -1.26 -7.57 -3.13
N ARG A 89 -1.44 -6.28 -3.43
CA ARG A 89 -2.76 -5.67 -3.59
C ARG A 89 -3.55 -6.28 -4.74
N GLU A 90 -2.91 -6.43 -5.91
CA GLU A 90 -3.54 -7.04 -7.08
C GLU A 90 -3.92 -8.50 -6.82
N GLY A 91 -3.02 -9.26 -6.19
CA GLY A 91 -3.29 -10.64 -5.79
C GLY A 91 -4.46 -10.79 -4.81
N LYS A 92 -4.59 -9.85 -3.86
CA LYS A 92 -5.75 -9.81 -2.94
C LYS A 92 -7.06 -9.54 -3.68
N ILE A 93 -7.06 -8.57 -4.61
CA ILE A 93 -8.23 -8.25 -5.43
C ILE A 93 -8.62 -9.47 -6.27
N ALA A 94 -7.69 -10.03 -7.03
CA ALA A 94 -7.92 -11.22 -7.84
C ALA A 94 -8.45 -12.40 -6.99
N GLY A 95 -7.87 -12.62 -5.81
CA GLY A 95 -8.30 -13.66 -4.88
C GLY A 95 -9.76 -13.52 -4.41
N VAL A 96 -10.24 -12.29 -4.22
CA VAL A 96 -11.65 -12.05 -3.87
C VAL A 96 -12.57 -12.47 -5.02
N PHE A 97 -12.24 -12.08 -6.25
CA PHE A 97 -13.02 -12.45 -7.44
C PHE A 97 -13.03 -13.97 -7.65
N CYS A 98 -11.86 -14.61 -7.64
CA CYS A 98 -11.76 -16.07 -7.81
C CYS A 98 -12.63 -16.82 -6.79
N LYS A 99 -12.52 -16.48 -5.50
CA LYS A 99 -13.32 -17.11 -4.44
C LYS A 99 -14.81 -16.88 -4.58
N ALA A 100 -15.23 -15.69 -5.03
CA ALA A 100 -16.63 -15.40 -5.27
C ALA A 100 -17.19 -16.25 -6.40
N TYR A 101 -16.45 -16.36 -7.52
CA TYR A 101 -16.84 -17.20 -8.65
C TYR A 101 -16.85 -18.68 -8.31
N GLU A 102 -15.84 -19.20 -7.64
CA GLU A 102 -15.78 -20.60 -7.19
C GLU A 102 -17.02 -20.98 -6.35
N LYS A 103 -17.45 -20.09 -5.46
CA LYS A 103 -18.64 -20.32 -4.64
C LYS A 103 -19.92 -20.16 -5.43
N ALA A 104 -19.99 -19.15 -6.31
CA ALA A 104 -21.20 -18.90 -7.12
C ALA A 104 -21.48 -20.07 -8.08
N VAL A 105 -20.46 -20.66 -8.69
CA VAL A 105 -20.61 -21.83 -9.58
C VAL A 105 -21.12 -23.06 -8.85
N LEU A 106 -20.86 -23.19 -7.55
CA LEU A 106 -21.37 -24.29 -6.73
C LEU A 106 -22.84 -24.12 -6.30
N LEU A 107 -23.41 -22.90 -6.49
CA LEU A 107 -24.82 -22.68 -6.21
C LEU A 107 -25.70 -23.32 -7.31
N ASP A 108 -26.57 -24.21 -6.89
CA ASP A 108 -27.61 -24.77 -7.74
C ASP A 108 -28.98 -24.18 -7.29
N PRO A 109 -29.42 -23.07 -7.91
CA PRO A 109 -30.57 -22.31 -7.44
C PRO A 109 -31.94 -22.92 -7.88
N THR A 110 -32.09 -24.22 -7.67
CA THR A 110 -33.39 -24.88 -7.88
C THR A 110 -34.35 -24.50 -6.77
N GLU A 111 -35.67 -24.58 -7.08
CA GLU A 111 -36.72 -24.28 -6.10
C GLU A 111 -36.59 -25.19 -4.87
N GLU A 112 -36.21 -26.46 -5.07
CA GLU A 112 -36.02 -27.41 -3.99
C GLU A 112 -34.86 -27.01 -3.09
N ASN A 113 -33.67 -26.68 -3.65
CA ASN A 113 -32.52 -26.29 -2.90
C ASN A 113 -32.73 -24.98 -2.12
N VAL A 114 -33.38 -24.01 -2.71
CA VAL A 114 -33.72 -22.75 -2.03
C VAL A 114 -34.73 -23.00 -0.89
N ARG A 115 -35.69 -23.88 -1.06
CA ARG A 115 -36.63 -24.25 -0.01
C ARG A 115 -35.94 -24.98 1.14
N ILE A 116 -35.01 -25.90 0.84
CA ILE A 116 -34.19 -26.60 1.84
C ILE A 116 -33.36 -25.60 2.62
N TRP A 117 -32.69 -24.68 1.95
CA TRP A 117 -31.90 -23.65 2.58
C TRP A 117 -32.69 -22.81 3.56
N ALA A 118 -33.80 -22.21 3.12
CA ALA A 118 -34.67 -21.41 3.97
C ALA A 118 -35.19 -22.18 5.19
N LYS A 119 -35.54 -23.48 5.01
CA LYS A 119 -35.99 -24.36 6.08
C LYS A 119 -34.89 -24.69 7.07
N CYS A 120 -33.68 -25.04 6.59
CA CYS A 120 -32.56 -25.42 7.45
C CYS A 120 -32.03 -24.26 8.26
N THR A 121 -32.03 -23.06 7.70
CA THR A 121 -31.63 -21.82 8.39
C THR A 121 -32.74 -21.21 9.22
N ARG A 122 -33.96 -21.74 9.16
CA ARG A 122 -35.13 -21.24 9.90
C ARG A 122 -35.40 -19.76 9.64
N MET A 123 -35.24 -19.31 8.40
CA MET A 123 -35.44 -17.91 8.03
C MET A 123 -36.84 -17.44 8.38
N THR A 124 -36.92 -16.32 9.03
CA THR A 124 -38.16 -15.57 9.21
C THR A 124 -38.58 -14.91 7.87
N ARG A 125 -39.79 -14.39 7.81
CA ARG A 125 -40.27 -13.68 6.62
C ARG A 125 -39.38 -12.48 6.28
N ASP A 126 -39.04 -11.68 7.28
CA ASP A 126 -38.21 -10.48 7.12
C ASP A 126 -36.83 -10.84 6.60
N GLU A 127 -36.19 -11.88 7.14
CA GLU A 127 -34.90 -12.40 6.65
C GLU A 127 -34.99 -12.93 5.21
N MET A 128 -36.11 -13.52 4.81
CA MET A 128 -36.31 -13.91 3.42
C MET A 128 -36.45 -12.70 2.48
N GLU A 129 -37.19 -11.65 2.90
CA GLU A 129 -37.33 -10.42 2.16
C GLU A 129 -35.98 -9.70 1.98
N ASP A 130 -35.16 -9.63 3.04
CA ASP A 130 -33.77 -9.10 2.99
C ASP A 130 -32.89 -9.94 2.06
N THR A 131 -32.96 -11.26 2.15
CA THR A 131 -32.19 -12.17 1.28
C THR A 131 -32.54 -11.99 -0.19
N VAL A 132 -33.86 -11.76 -0.51
CA VAL A 132 -34.29 -11.45 -1.89
C VAL A 132 -33.65 -10.16 -2.38
N LYS A 133 -33.61 -9.12 -1.55
CA LYS A 133 -33.00 -7.84 -1.89
C LYS A 133 -31.50 -8.00 -2.13
N GLU A 134 -30.78 -8.60 -1.20
CA GLU A 134 -29.35 -8.87 -1.31
C GLU A 134 -28.99 -9.70 -2.54
N SER A 135 -29.79 -10.75 -2.85
CA SER A 135 -29.59 -11.57 -4.04
C SER A 135 -29.73 -10.77 -5.33
N ARG A 136 -30.66 -9.81 -5.38
CA ARG A 136 -30.82 -8.92 -6.54
C ARG A 136 -29.64 -7.95 -6.67
N GLU A 137 -29.19 -7.37 -5.57
CA GLU A 137 -28.01 -6.51 -5.54
C GLU A 137 -26.76 -7.28 -6.01
N LEU A 138 -26.57 -8.51 -5.55
CA LEU A 138 -25.49 -9.38 -5.98
C LEU A 138 -25.55 -9.72 -7.48
N ALA A 139 -26.75 -9.95 -8.03
CA ALA A 139 -26.94 -10.17 -9.46
C ALA A 139 -26.51 -8.96 -10.30
N GLU A 140 -26.76 -7.73 -9.82
CA GLU A 140 -26.26 -6.51 -10.47
C GLU A 140 -24.74 -6.42 -10.44
N VAL A 141 -24.10 -6.82 -9.33
CA VAL A 141 -22.64 -6.87 -9.22
C VAL A 141 -22.06 -7.83 -10.28
N PHE A 142 -22.60 -9.05 -10.40
CA PHE A 142 -22.13 -10.01 -11.41
C PHE A 142 -22.38 -9.53 -12.84
N ARG A 143 -23.50 -8.86 -13.10
CA ARG A 143 -23.75 -8.26 -14.41
C ARG A 143 -22.73 -7.19 -14.74
N THR A 144 -22.45 -6.29 -13.80
CA THR A 144 -21.44 -5.24 -13.95
C THR A 144 -20.05 -5.84 -14.22
N ILE A 145 -19.67 -6.94 -13.54
CA ILE A 145 -18.41 -7.64 -13.80
C ILE A 145 -18.39 -8.19 -15.23
N ALA A 146 -19.46 -8.81 -15.69
CA ALA A 146 -19.54 -9.34 -17.06
C ALA A 146 -19.38 -8.22 -18.10
N ASP A 147 -20.10 -7.10 -17.95
CA ASP A 147 -20.02 -5.94 -18.83
C ASP A 147 -18.62 -5.33 -18.86
N LEU A 148 -17.93 -5.30 -17.72
CA LEU A 148 -16.54 -4.82 -17.63
C LEU A 148 -15.58 -5.80 -18.30
N MET A 149 -15.75 -7.10 -18.09
CA MET A 149 -14.89 -8.12 -18.70
C MET A 149 -15.02 -8.13 -20.22
N GLU A 150 -16.21 -7.90 -20.77
CA GLU A 150 -16.41 -7.77 -22.21
C GLU A 150 -15.52 -6.67 -22.84
N ARG A 151 -15.26 -5.59 -22.10
CA ARG A 151 -14.39 -4.49 -22.54
C ARG A 151 -12.91 -4.87 -22.60
N PHE A 152 -12.52 -5.90 -21.88
CA PHE A 152 -11.14 -6.40 -21.80
C PHE A 152 -10.93 -7.67 -22.65
N LEU A 153 -11.97 -8.14 -23.35
CA LEU A 153 -11.79 -9.26 -24.28
C LEU A 153 -10.85 -8.84 -25.41
N PRO A 154 -9.77 -9.62 -25.67
CA PRO A 154 -8.91 -9.34 -26.82
C PRO A 154 -9.72 -9.51 -28.11
N ASP A 155 -9.45 -8.63 -29.08
CA ASP A 155 -10.04 -8.75 -30.42
C ASP A 155 -9.78 -10.16 -30.97
N ARG A 156 -10.81 -10.78 -31.56
CA ARG A 156 -10.78 -12.18 -32.06
C ARG A 156 -9.69 -12.48 -33.12
N GLY A 157 -8.76 -11.54 -33.36
CA GLY A 157 -7.67 -11.64 -34.32
C GLY A 157 -6.26 -11.62 -33.74
N THR A 158 -6.08 -11.62 -32.41
CA THR A 158 -4.78 -11.44 -31.75
C THR A 158 -4.26 -12.71 -31.02
N LEU A 159 -4.74 -13.90 -31.40
CA LEU A 159 -4.18 -15.18 -30.95
C LEU A 159 -3.43 -15.86 -32.11
#